data_4b162ac0b15734445c32975e88b4f9bc
#
_entry.id   4b162ac0b15734445c32975e88b4f9bc
#
_cell.length_a   1.000
_cell.length_b   1.000
_cell.length_c   1.000
_cell.angle_alpha   90.00
_cell.angle_beta   90.00
_cell.angle_gamma   90.00
#
_symmetry.space_group_name_H-M   'P 1'
#
loop_
_entity.id
_entity.type
_entity.pdbx_description
1 polymer ?
#
loop_
_entity_poly.entity_id
_entity_poly.type
_entity_poly.pdbx_seq_one_letter_code
_entity_poly.pdbx_strand_id
1 'polypeptide(L)'
;MIFLGNTTMALGIVMFVLPNELMTGGTTGLSLIIDHYLHLPISVFVFIFNCIMFLLGALILGFDFALTTLISTFYYPIALGFFQNIPSLSTITDDRMLSSIFGGLFIGFSLGIVIRCGASTGGMDIPPLILNKKFGLPVSVMLYVFDFLILIGQALFCDKEAILYGILLVMTYTIVLDKILVIGQAQTQVKIISQKSDEINEAITRKMDRGSTLLHTETGYLHSRQNMILTVISNRELSKLNQLVMEIDPTAFRSEERRVGKECRSRWSPYH
;
A
#
# COMPACT_ATOMS: atom_id res chain seq x y z
N MET A 1 8.76 -6.68 10.62
CA MET A 1 8.29 -6.14 9.33
C MET A 1 8.84 -4.75 9.04
N ILE A 2 8.78 -3.78 9.98
CA ILE A 2 9.33 -2.42 9.79
C ILE A 2 10.83 -2.45 9.46
N PHE A 3 11.62 -3.23 10.18
CA PHE A 3 13.05 -3.41 9.89
C PHE A 3 13.28 -3.96 8.47
N LEU A 4 12.52 -4.97 8.08
CA LEU A 4 12.62 -5.56 6.73
C LEU A 4 12.28 -4.53 5.65
N GLY A 5 11.22 -3.74 5.83
CA GLY A 5 10.88 -2.66 4.91
C GLY A 5 12.01 -1.63 4.78
N ASN A 6 12.51 -1.10 5.90
CA ASN A 6 13.58 -0.10 5.87
C ASN A 6 14.90 -0.65 5.31
N THR A 7 15.23 -1.92 5.58
CA THR A 7 16.39 -2.58 4.97
C THR A 7 16.26 -2.69 3.46
N THR A 8 15.09 -3.11 2.98
CA THR A 8 14.80 -3.21 1.55
C THR A 8 14.87 -1.83 0.87
N MET A 9 14.37 -0.77 1.55
CA MET A 9 14.47 0.59 1.05
C MET A 9 15.93 1.05 0.93
N ALA A 10 16.73 0.85 1.99
CA ALA A 10 18.13 1.21 1.99
C ALA A 10 18.91 0.49 0.88
N LEU A 11 18.66 -0.80 0.69
CA LEU A 11 19.25 -1.58 -0.41
C LEU A 11 18.86 -1.00 -1.78
N GLY A 12 17.57 -0.77 -2.03
CA GLY A 12 17.10 -0.22 -3.32
C GLY A 12 17.73 1.14 -3.64
N ILE A 13 17.89 1.99 -2.64
CA ILE A 13 18.51 3.32 -2.81
C ILE A 13 20.01 3.19 -3.09
N VAL A 14 20.74 2.36 -2.35
CA VAL A 14 22.18 2.19 -2.56
C VAL A 14 22.51 1.49 -3.88
N MET A 15 21.70 0.52 -4.27
CA MET A 15 21.94 -0.28 -5.47
C MET A 15 21.56 0.43 -6.77
N PHE A 16 20.50 1.22 -6.76
CA PHE A 16 19.91 1.74 -7.99
C PHE A 16 19.81 3.27 -8.05
N VAL A 17 19.42 3.92 -6.95
CA VAL A 17 19.13 5.36 -6.96
C VAL A 17 20.40 6.20 -6.88
N LEU A 18 21.24 5.94 -5.87
CA LEU A 18 22.45 6.72 -5.63
C LEU A 18 23.48 6.61 -6.75
N PRO A 19 23.83 5.40 -7.26
CA PRO A 19 24.88 5.29 -8.29
C PRO A 19 24.51 5.97 -9.61
N ASN A 20 23.21 6.02 -9.93
CA ASN A 20 22.71 6.57 -11.19
C ASN A 20 22.18 8.01 -11.06
N GLU A 21 22.36 8.63 -9.89
CA GLU A 21 21.93 10.02 -9.61
C GLU A 21 20.46 10.25 -9.99
N LEU A 22 19.58 9.26 -9.70
CA LEU A 22 18.18 9.36 -10.07
C LEU A 22 17.47 10.42 -9.23
N MET A 23 16.73 11.28 -9.90
CA MET A 23 15.89 12.26 -9.21
C MET A 23 14.73 11.54 -8.53
N THR A 24 14.50 11.91 -7.27
CA THR A 24 13.41 11.37 -6.45
C THR A 24 12.46 12.48 -6.04
N GLY A 25 11.20 12.11 -5.80
CA GLY A 25 10.27 12.97 -5.06
C GLY A 25 10.63 13.04 -3.57
N GLY A 26 9.62 13.20 -2.75
CA GLY A 26 9.74 13.17 -1.30
C GLY A 26 10.46 14.37 -0.69
N THR A 27 10.90 14.21 0.55
CA THR A 27 11.53 15.31 1.31
C THR A 27 12.85 15.76 0.70
N THR A 28 13.65 14.82 0.17
CA THR A 28 14.92 15.14 -0.48
C THR A 28 14.70 15.93 -1.75
N GLY A 29 13.75 15.54 -2.59
CA GLY A 29 13.41 16.29 -3.80
C GLY A 29 12.91 17.70 -3.50
N LEU A 30 12.07 17.84 -2.47
CA LEU A 30 11.61 19.15 -2.02
C LEU A 30 12.77 20.02 -1.48
N SER A 31 13.71 19.41 -0.77
CA SER A 31 14.88 20.12 -0.23
C SER A 31 15.79 20.68 -1.31
N LEU A 32 15.93 19.98 -2.45
CA LEU A 32 16.70 20.48 -3.61
C LEU A 32 16.06 21.74 -4.21
N ILE A 33 14.73 21.79 -4.28
CA ILE A 33 14.01 22.99 -4.73
C ILE A 33 14.28 24.15 -3.79
N ILE A 34 14.19 23.93 -2.49
CA ILE A 34 14.38 24.94 -1.46
C ILE A 34 15.84 25.45 -1.44
N ASP A 35 16.81 24.54 -1.57
CA ASP A 35 18.24 24.91 -1.65
C ASP A 35 18.51 25.80 -2.87
N HIS A 36 17.93 25.44 -4.04
CA HIS A 36 18.09 26.23 -5.25
C HIS A 36 17.55 27.67 -5.14
N TYR A 37 16.37 27.86 -4.53
CA TYR A 37 15.73 29.18 -4.46
C TYR A 37 16.08 30.00 -3.20
N LEU A 38 16.25 29.34 -2.05
CA LEU A 38 16.43 29.98 -0.74
C LEU A 38 17.85 29.81 -0.17
N HIS A 39 18.71 29.01 -0.83
CA HIS A 39 20.07 28.71 -0.37
C HIS A 39 20.12 28.17 1.07
N LEU A 40 19.08 27.40 1.47
CA LEU A 40 19.04 26.73 2.77
C LEU A 40 19.69 25.34 2.64
N PRO A 41 20.65 25.00 3.51
CA PRO A 41 21.29 23.69 3.46
C PRO A 41 20.26 22.57 3.51
N ILE A 42 20.39 21.61 2.58
CA ILE A 42 19.48 20.46 2.41
C ILE A 42 19.21 19.75 3.74
N SER A 43 20.27 19.50 4.52
CA SER A 43 20.19 18.80 5.81
C SER A 43 19.33 19.52 6.85
N VAL A 44 19.45 20.86 6.89
CA VAL A 44 18.68 21.70 7.83
C VAL A 44 17.19 21.69 7.45
N PHE A 45 16.90 21.89 6.16
CA PHE A 45 15.51 21.83 5.68
C PHE A 45 14.87 20.46 5.95
N VAL A 46 15.53 19.36 5.56
CA VAL A 46 15.04 18.01 5.77
C VAL A 46 14.78 17.73 7.24
N PHE A 47 15.68 18.14 8.12
CA PHE A 47 15.51 17.97 9.57
C PHE A 47 14.27 18.72 10.09
N ILE A 48 14.13 20.00 9.77
CA ILE A 48 12.98 20.82 10.20
C ILE A 48 11.68 20.26 9.64
N PHE A 49 11.66 19.94 8.34
CA PHE A 49 10.48 19.37 7.67
C PHE A 49 10.05 18.05 8.31
N ASN A 50 10.99 17.14 8.51
CA ASN A 50 10.70 15.83 9.13
C ASN A 50 10.21 15.98 10.57
N CYS A 51 10.76 16.91 11.36
CA CYS A 51 10.27 17.20 12.71
C CYS A 51 8.82 17.71 12.69
N ILE A 52 8.50 18.65 11.79
CA ILE A 52 7.13 19.15 11.64
C ILE A 52 6.18 18.04 11.23
N MET A 53 6.55 17.25 10.22
CA MET A 53 5.73 16.14 9.73
C MET A 53 5.54 15.07 10.78
N PHE A 54 6.58 14.74 11.55
CA PHE A 54 6.49 13.81 12.68
C PHE A 54 5.51 14.30 13.75
N LEU A 55 5.59 15.57 14.14
CA LEU A 55 4.65 16.16 15.11
C LEU A 55 3.21 16.13 14.60
N LEU A 56 2.98 16.52 13.35
CA LEU A 56 1.65 16.45 12.72
C LEU A 56 1.14 15.01 12.65
N GLY A 57 2.01 14.07 12.29
CA GLY A 57 1.71 12.64 12.27
C GLY A 57 1.32 12.12 13.65
N ALA A 58 2.10 12.46 14.68
CA ALA A 58 1.82 12.07 16.07
C ALA A 58 0.46 12.60 16.54
N LEU A 59 0.16 13.87 16.27
CA LEU A 59 -1.09 14.52 16.69
C LEU A 59 -2.32 13.96 15.96
N ILE A 60 -2.20 13.67 14.66
CA ILE A 60 -3.35 13.31 13.83
C ILE A 60 -3.50 11.78 13.72
N LEU A 61 -2.40 11.04 13.50
CA LEU A 61 -2.43 9.60 13.31
C LEU A 61 -2.39 8.81 14.63
N GLY A 62 -1.81 9.41 15.68
CA GLY A 62 -1.80 8.86 17.03
C GLY A 62 -0.42 8.42 17.50
N PHE A 63 -0.34 8.06 18.80
CA PHE A 63 0.94 7.76 19.46
C PHE A 63 1.59 6.46 18.97
N ASP A 64 0.79 5.45 18.65
CA ASP A 64 1.31 4.18 18.10
C ASP A 64 2.01 4.39 16.74
N PHE A 65 1.45 5.27 15.91
CA PHE A 65 2.08 5.68 14.66
C PHE A 65 3.41 6.40 14.91
N ALA A 66 3.46 7.30 15.89
CA ALA A 66 4.67 8.03 16.24
C ALA A 66 5.78 7.08 16.70
N LEU A 67 5.50 6.13 17.59
CA LEU A 67 6.47 5.14 18.07
C LEU A 67 7.04 4.29 16.94
N THR A 68 6.18 3.76 16.07
CA THR A 68 6.61 2.93 14.94
C THR A 68 7.40 3.73 13.90
N THR A 69 7.01 4.98 13.65
CA THR A 69 7.74 5.89 12.76
C THR A 69 9.11 6.27 13.33
N LEU A 70 9.21 6.45 14.64
CA LEU A 70 10.47 6.76 15.30
C LEU A 70 11.51 5.64 15.09
N ILE A 71 11.08 4.37 15.17
CA ILE A 71 11.93 3.22 14.85
C ILE A 71 12.47 3.31 13.41
N SER A 72 11.58 3.59 12.43
CA SER A 72 11.99 3.76 11.03
C SER A 72 13.00 4.89 10.86
N THR A 73 12.73 6.05 11.48
CA THR A 73 13.54 7.26 11.36
C THR A 73 14.97 7.05 11.83
N PHE A 74 15.19 6.24 12.87
CA PHE A 74 16.54 5.93 13.34
C PHE A 74 17.19 4.76 12.60
N TYR A 75 16.43 3.71 12.33
CA TYR A 75 16.96 2.50 11.70
C TYR A 75 17.36 2.70 10.24
N TYR A 76 16.55 3.43 9.46
CA TYR A 76 16.77 3.60 8.02
C TYR A 76 18.13 4.25 7.70
N PRO A 77 18.54 5.39 8.32
CA PRO A 77 19.87 5.98 8.07
C PRO A 77 21.02 5.06 8.44
N ILE A 78 20.89 4.28 9.52
CA ILE A 78 21.91 3.31 9.94
C ILE A 78 22.07 2.21 8.89
N ALA A 79 20.96 1.64 8.42
CA ALA A 79 20.97 0.62 7.39
C ALA A 79 21.54 1.17 6.07
N LEU A 80 21.14 2.40 5.69
CA LEU A 80 21.64 3.07 4.49
C LEU A 80 23.16 3.26 4.56
N GLY A 81 23.68 3.83 5.67
CA GLY A 81 25.11 4.02 5.87
C GLY A 81 25.89 2.71 5.88
N PHE A 82 25.33 1.64 6.45
CA PHE A 82 25.95 0.31 6.41
C PHE A 82 26.10 -0.20 4.97
N PHE A 83 25.04 -0.14 4.17
CA PHE A 83 25.08 -0.64 2.78
C PHE A 83 25.91 0.25 1.85
N GLN A 84 26.00 1.56 2.08
CA GLN A 84 26.86 2.47 1.31
C GLN A 84 28.35 2.12 1.44
N ASN A 85 28.77 1.51 2.55
CA ASN A 85 30.16 1.08 2.75
C ASN A 85 30.51 -0.21 1.99
N ILE A 86 29.58 -0.81 1.25
CA ILE A 86 29.80 -2.04 0.48
C ILE A 86 29.88 -1.68 -1.02
N PRO A 87 31.10 -1.51 -1.59
CA PRO A 87 31.25 -1.01 -2.96
C PRO A 87 30.58 -1.90 -4.03
N SER A 88 30.50 -3.21 -3.78
CA SER A 88 29.87 -4.15 -4.73
C SER A 88 28.36 -3.95 -4.92
N LEU A 89 27.70 -3.23 -4.03
CA LEU A 89 26.27 -2.93 -4.17
C LEU A 89 26.00 -1.77 -5.12
N SER A 90 26.91 -0.81 -5.25
CA SER A 90 26.76 0.36 -6.10
C SER A 90 27.11 0.10 -7.59
N THR A 91 27.65 -1.08 -7.91
CA THR A 91 28.11 -1.41 -9.27
C THR A 91 27.23 -2.42 -10.01
N ILE A 92 25.95 -2.54 -9.62
CA ILE A 92 25.06 -3.56 -10.20
C ILE A 92 24.64 -3.21 -11.61
N THR A 93 24.36 -1.95 -11.89
CA THR A 93 24.00 -1.47 -13.23
C THR A 93 24.23 0.03 -13.36
N ASP A 94 24.75 0.45 -14.52
CA ASP A 94 24.89 1.85 -14.90
C ASP A 94 23.72 2.32 -15.80
N ASP A 95 22.77 1.43 -16.10
CA ASP A 95 21.60 1.76 -16.90
C ASP A 95 20.55 2.48 -16.02
N ARG A 96 20.35 3.78 -16.31
CA ARG A 96 19.40 4.63 -15.60
C ARG A 96 17.95 4.15 -15.71
N MET A 97 17.57 3.57 -16.86
CA MET A 97 16.21 3.05 -17.07
C MET A 97 15.97 1.83 -16.18
N LEU A 98 16.91 0.89 -16.22
CA LEU A 98 16.85 -0.32 -15.40
C LEU A 98 16.84 0.03 -13.91
N SER A 99 17.69 0.98 -13.52
CA SER A 99 17.78 1.48 -12.15
C SER A 99 16.50 2.18 -11.69
N SER A 100 15.83 2.92 -12.57
CA SER A 100 14.52 3.54 -12.25
C SER A 100 13.46 2.49 -11.98
N ILE A 101 13.41 1.42 -12.76
CA ILE A 101 12.43 0.34 -12.59
C ILE A 101 12.71 -0.45 -11.30
N PHE A 102 13.93 -0.98 -11.15
CA PHE A 102 14.27 -1.79 -9.98
C PHE A 102 14.31 -0.96 -8.69
N GLY A 103 14.85 0.26 -8.73
CA GLY A 103 14.78 1.19 -7.61
C GLY A 103 13.34 1.45 -7.18
N GLY A 104 12.44 1.70 -8.16
CA GLY A 104 11.01 1.85 -7.91
C GLY A 104 10.36 0.61 -7.30
N LEU A 105 10.71 -0.60 -7.76
CA LEU A 105 10.23 -1.86 -7.18
C LEU A 105 10.63 -1.99 -5.70
N PHE A 106 11.91 -1.76 -5.38
CA PHE A 106 12.42 -1.84 -4.01
C PHE A 106 11.79 -0.80 -3.09
N ILE A 107 11.72 0.45 -3.53
CA ILE A 107 11.12 1.56 -2.77
C ILE A 107 9.64 1.31 -2.55
N GLY A 108 8.87 0.96 -3.60
CA GLY A 108 7.43 0.72 -3.49
C GLY A 108 7.10 -0.46 -2.59
N PHE A 109 7.88 -1.55 -2.67
CA PHE A 109 7.74 -2.70 -1.79
C PHE A 109 8.02 -2.32 -0.33
N SER A 110 9.09 -1.60 -0.09
CA SER A 110 9.50 -1.11 1.22
C SER A 110 8.45 -0.22 1.86
N LEU A 111 8.07 0.86 1.17
CA LEU A 111 7.04 1.79 1.63
C LEU A 111 5.72 1.08 1.92
N GLY A 112 5.32 0.14 1.04
CA GLY A 112 4.11 -0.65 1.22
C GLY A 112 4.13 -1.46 2.52
N ILE A 113 5.25 -2.10 2.85
CA ILE A 113 5.40 -2.85 4.10
C ILE A 113 5.38 -1.92 5.31
N VAL A 114 6.14 -0.82 5.27
CA VAL A 114 6.24 0.13 6.39
C VAL A 114 4.87 0.75 6.69
N ILE A 115 4.17 1.23 5.68
CA ILE A 115 2.84 1.84 5.83
C ILE A 115 1.81 0.83 6.33
N ARG A 116 1.85 -0.42 5.86
CA ARG A 116 0.96 -1.49 6.37
C ARG A 116 1.21 -1.85 7.83
N CYS A 117 2.41 -1.63 8.32
CA CYS A 117 2.73 -1.78 9.74
C CYS A 117 2.29 -0.58 10.59
N GLY A 118 1.62 0.41 10.00
CA GLY A 118 1.21 1.62 10.70
C GLY A 118 2.36 2.56 11.01
N ALA A 119 3.42 2.54 10.19
CA ALA A 119 4.58 3.39 10.31
C ALA A 119 4.78 4.26 9.05
N SER A 120 5.69 5.22 9.13
CA SER A 120 6.18 6.05 8.04
C SER A 120 7.70 6.01 8.03
N THR A 121 8.31 6.41 6.93
CA THR A 121 9.76 6.65 6.87
C THR A 121 10.16 7.98 7.51
N GLY A 122 9.20 8.79 7.92
CA GLY A 122 9.40 10.03 8.66
C GLY A 122 9.49 11.29 7.80
N GLY A 123 9.10 11.19 6.52
CA GLY A 123 9.23 12.28 5.56
C GLY A 123 7.91 12.69 4.87
N MET A 124 7.99 12.85 3.55
CA MET A 124 6.88 13.29 2.70
C MET A 124 5.75 12.25 2.56
N ASP A 125 5.90 11.07 3.08
CA ASP A 125 4.87 10.02 3.16
C ASP A 125 3.82 10.28 4.28
N ILE A 126 4.10 11.17 5.24
CA ILE A 126 3.15 11.52 6.31
C ILE A 126 1.94 12.32 5.81
N PRO A 127 2.07 13.38 4.98
CA PRO A 127 0.92 14.12 4.45
C PRO A 127 -0.12 13.23 3.73
N PRO A 128 0.26 12.31 2.83
CA PRO A 128 -0.67 11.33 2.25
C PRO A 128 -1.42 10.48 3.27
N LEU A 129 -0.75 10.05 4.34
CA LEU A 129 -1.37 9.29 5.42
C LEU A 129 -2.40 10.11 6.20
N ILE A 130 -2.10 11.38 6.46
CA ILE A 130 -3.04 12.32 7.10
C ILE A 130 -4.27 12.54 6.22
N LEU A 131 -4.07 12.78 4.91
CA LEU A 131 -5.15 12.96 3.95
C LEU A 131 -6.01 11.68 3.82
N ASN A 132 -5.37 10.52 3.84
CA ASN A 132 -6.10 9.25 3.87
C ASN A 132 -6.98 9.12 5.11
N LYS A 133 -6.45 9.46 6.30
CA LYS A 133 -7.23 9.38 7.54
C LYS A 133 -8.40 10.38 7.58
N LYS A 134 -8.20 11.61 7.08
CA LYS A 134 -9.23 12.66 7.12
C LYS A 134 -10.26 12.55 5.99
N PHE A 135 -9.82 12.26 4.77
CA PHE A 135 -10.65 12.35 3.56
C PHE A 135 -10.84 10.99 2.88
N GLY A 136 -10.21 9.92 3.35
CA GLY A 136 -10.30 8.59 2.73
C GLY A 136 -9.57 8.46 1.38
N LEU A 137 -8.73 9.44 1.01
CA LEU A 137 -8.00 9.45 -0.26
C LEU A 137 -6.96 8.32 -0.28
N PRO A 138 -6.76 7.63 -1.43
CA PRO A 138 -5.75 6.58 -1.54
C PRO A 138 -4.35 7.12 -1.30
N VAL A 139 -3.58 6.47 -0.42
CA VAL A 139 -2.21 6.91 -0.05
C VAL A 139 -1.29 6.92 -1.26
N SER A 140 -1.35 5.88 -2.11
CA SER A 140 -0.54 5.75 -3.31
C SER A 140 -0.78 6.91 -4.29
N VAL A 141 -2.05 7.31 -4.50
CA VAL A 141 -2.40 8.43 -5.38
C VAL A 141 -1.87 9.75 -4.83
N MET A 142 -2.00 9.98 -3.53
CA MET A 142 -1.50 11.21 -2.91
C MET A 142 0.02 11.31 -2.94
N LEU A 143 0.74 10.21 -2.70
CA LEU A 143 2.19 10.15 -2.86
C LEU A 143 2.59 10.50 -4.30
N TYR A 144 1.95 9.86 -5.28
CA TYR A 144 2.21 10.16 -6.69
C TYR A 144 2.02 11.64 -7.01
N VAL A 145 0.93 12.25 -6.55
CA VAL A 145 0.65 13.68 -6.80
C VAL A 145 1.71 14.58 -6.18
N PHE A 146 2.08 14.35 -4.92
CA PHE A 146 3.09 15.17 -4.25
C PHE A 146 4.46 15.02 -4.90
N ASP A 147 4.88 13.80 -5.20
CA ASP A 147 6.19 13.56 -5.81
C ASP A 147 6.26 14.06 -7.24
N PHE A 148 5.16 13.94 -8.00
CA PHE A 148 5.07 14.49 -9.34
C PHE A 148 5.16 16.03 -9.35
N LEU A 149 4.50 16.69 -8.41
CA LEU A 149 4.62 18.14 -8.24
C LEU A 149 6.05 18.58 -7.88
N ILE A 150 6.73 17.80 -7.02
CA ILE A 150 8.13 18.05 -6.67
C ILE A 150 9.03 17.88 -7.89
N LEU A 151 8.84 16.82 -8.70
CA LEU A 151 9.60 16.61 -9.93
C LEU A 151 9.37 17.73 -10.95
N ILE A 152 8.14 18.24 -11.09
CA ILE A 152 7.86 19.42 -11.93
C ILE A 152 8.64 20.64 -11.41
N GLY A 153 8.67 20.84 -10.11
CA GLY A 153 9.48 21.93 -9.52
C GLY A 153 10.97 21.78 -9.81
N GLN A 154 11.51 20.58 -9.77
CA GLN A 154 12.91 20.29 -10.12
C GLN A 154 13.19 20.46 -11.61
N ALA A 155 12.18 20.28 -12.48
CA ALA A 155 12.31 20.40 -13.94
C ALA A 155 12.75 21.81 -14.40
N LEU A 156 12.64 22.81 -13.53
CA LEU A 156 13.05 24.17 -13.84
C LEU A 156 14.56 24.38 -13.81
N PHE A 157 15.31 23.52 -13.11
CA PHE A 157 16.76 23.67 -12.91
C PHE A 157 17.57 22.36 -13.02
N CYS A 158 16.92 21.19 -13.09
CA CYS A 158 17.59 19.92 -13.26
C CYS A 158 17.60 19.47 -14.72
N ASP A 159 18.45 18.47 -15.02
CA ASP A 159 18.52 17.86 -16.35
C ASP A 159 17.22 17.14 -16.71
N LYS A 160 16.76 17.34 -17.96
CA LYS A 160 15.49 16.80 -18.46
C LYS A 160 15.45 15.27 -18.45
N GLU A 161 16.59 14.64 -18.77
CA GLU A 161 16.67 13.17 -18.76
C GLU A 161 16.55 12.63 -17.34
N ALA A 162 17.23 13.24 -16.38
CA ALA A 162 17.15 12.83 -14.97
C ALA A 162 15.72 12.92 -14.42
N ILE A 163 14.95 13.94 -14.85
CA ILE A 163 13.54 14.08 -14.46
C ILE A 163 12.67 12.99 -15.08
N LEU A 164 12.88 12.65 -16.35
CA LEU A 164 12.12 11.57 -17.00
C LEU A 164 12.35 10.23 -16.31
N TYR A 165 13.58 9.91 -15.93
CA TYR A 165 13.88 8.74 -15.12
C TYR A 165 13.29 8.82 -13.70
N GLY A 166 13.27 10.02 -13.11
CA GLY A 166 12.60 10.26 -11.83
C GLY A 166 11.09 10.01 -11.92
N ILE A 167 10.43 10.47 -12.98
CA ILE A 167 9.01 10.20 -13.22
C ILE A 167 8.76 8.69 -13.35
N LEU A 168 9.60 7.98 -14.12
CA LEU A 168 9.51 6.52 -14.27
C LEU A 168 9.66 5.80 -12.92
N LEU A 169 10.62 6.22 -12.11
CA LEU A 169 10.85 5.70 -10.76
C LEU A 169 9.61 5.92 -9.87
N VAL A 170 9.08 7.15 -9.85
CA VAL A 170 7.89 7.51 -9.05
C VAL A 170 6.66 6.71 -9.50
N MET A 171 6.43 6.58 -10.79
CA MET A 171 5.33 5.76 -11.32
C MET A 171 5.48 4.30 -10.89
N THR A 172 6.67 3.74 -11.03
CA THR A 172 6.94 2.33 -10.70
C THR A 172 6.70 2.07 -9.22
N TYR A 173 7.27 2.87 -8.31
CA TYR A 173 7.09 2.61 -6.88
C TYR A 173 5.66 2.87 -6.42
N THR A 174 4.95 3.82 -7.01
CA THR A 174 3.56 4.09 -6.64
C THR A 174 2.63 2.94 -7.03
N ILE A 175 2.83 2.35 -8.21
CA ILE A 175 2.08 1.17 -8.65
C ILE A 175 2.33 -0.02 -7.71
N VAL A 176 3.60 -0.26 -7.36
CA VAL A 176 3.97 -1.36 -6.45
C VAL A 176 3.39 -1.12 -5.06
N LEU A 177 3.52 0.10 -4.54
CA LEU A 177 2.96 0.51 -3.27
C LEU A 177 1.45 0.26 -3.20
N ASP A 178 0.70 0.68 -4.22
CA ASP A 178 -0.75 0.46 -4.28
C ASP A 178 -1.10 -1.03 -4.21
N LYS A 179 -0.40 -1.85 -5.00
CA LYS A 179 -0.59 -3.30 -4.97
C LYS A 179 -0.33 -3.88 -3.57
N ILE A 180 0.74 -3.45 -2.90
CA ILE A 180 1.10 -3.95 -1.57
C ILE A 180 0.10 -3.50 -0.51
N LEU A 181 -0.39 -2.27 -0.57
CA LEU A 181 -1.39 -1.77 0.36
C LEU A 181 -2.71 -2.55 0.27
N VAL A 182 -3.08 -2.99 -0.94
CA VAL A 182 -4.32 -3.74 -1.19
C VAL A 182 -4.18 -5.25 -0.92
N ILE A 183 -2.97 -5.82 -0.92
CA ILE A 183 -2.75 -7.26 -0.65
C ILE A 183 -3.37 -7.65 0.69
N GLY A 184 -4.25 -8.66 0.69
CA GLY A 184 -4.91 -9.18 1.89
C GLY A 184 -6.08 -8.36 2.41
N GLN A 185 -6.40 -7.21 1.80
CA GLN A 185 -7.62 -6.46 2.08
C GLN A 185 -8.76 -6.82 1.11
N ALA A 186 -8.43 -7.48 0.01
CA ALA A 186 -9.41 -7.89 -0.98
C ALA A 186 -10.32 -8.97 -0.37
N GLN A 187 -11.59 -8.66 -0.28
CA GLN A 187 -12.65 -9.58 0.11
C GLN A 187 -13.43 -9.97 -1.14
N THR A 188 -13.89 -11.23 -1.17
CA THR A 188 -14.75 -11.75 -2.23
C THR A 188 -16.14 -11.95 -1.64
N GLN A 189 -17.12 -11.33 -2.26
CA GLN A 189 -18.52 -11.64 -2.02
C GLN A 189 -18.87 -12.86 -2.84
N VAL A 190 -19.39 -13.90 -2.17
CA VAL A 190 -19.83 -15.13 -2.81
C VAL A 190 -21.34 -15.27 -2.62
N LYS A 191 -22.04 -15.49 -3.74
CA LYS A 191 -23.45 -15.82 -3.78
C LYS A 191 -23.59 -17.29 -4.08
N ILE A 192 -24.32 -18.05 -3.26
CA ILE A 192 -24.51 -19.50 -3.41
C ILE A 192 -26.01 -19.77 -3.48
N ILE A 193 -26.42 -20.48 -4.51
CA ILE A 193 -27.79 -20.93 -4.72
C ILE A 193 -27.77 -22.45 -4.71
N SER A 194 -28.50 -23.06 -3.78
CA SER A 194 -28.56 -24.51 -3.60
C SER A 194 -29.87 -24.90 -2.95
N GLN A 195 -30.34 -26.11 -3.21
CA GLN A 195 -31.47 -26.68 -2.50
C GLN A 195 -31.13 -27.07 -1.05
N LYS A 196 -29.81 -27.25 -0.78
CA LYS A 196 -29.26 -27.53 0.56
C LYS A 196 -28.71 -26.26 1.23
N SER A 197 -29.38 -25.13 1.04
CA SER A 197 -28.94 -23.83 1.54
C SER A 197 -28.70 -23.83 3.06
N ASP A 198 -29.55 -24.52 3.84
CA ASP A 198 -29.45 -24.53 5.29
C ASP A 198 -28.20 -25.29 5.78
N GLU A 199 -27.90 -26.45 5.17
CA GLU A 199 -26.71 -27.25 5.48
C GLU A 199 -25.42 -26.47 5.12
N ILE A 200 -25.42 -25.81 3.95
CA ILE A 200 -24.28 -24.99 3.50
C ILE A 200 -24.09 -23.77 4.43
N ASN A 201 -25.18 -23.12 4.82
CA ASN A 201 -25.14 -21.98 5.74
C ASN A 201 -24.60 -22.38 7.12
N GLU A 202 -25.03 -23.51 7.67
CA GLU A 202 -24.51 -24.07 8.91
C GLU A 202 -23.03 -24.41 8.81
N ALA A 203 -22.61 -24.98 7.70
CA ALA A 203 -21.21 -25.31 7.46
C ALA A 203 -20.32 -24.04 7.34
N ILE A 204 -20.79 -22.98 6.68
CA ILE A 204 -20.08 -21.70 6.60
C ILE A 204 -19.92 -21.09 7.98
N THR A 205 -20.99 -21.02 8.75
CA THR A 205 -20.97 -20.40 10.09
C THR A 205 -20.16 -21.20 11.10
N ARG A 206 -20.29 -22.56 11.13
CA ARG A 206 -19.60 -23.39 12.11
C ARG A 206 -18.17 -23.80 11.74
N LYS A 207 -17.93 -24.18 10.46
CA LYS A 207 -16.60 -24.68 10.04
C LYS A 207 -15.65 -23.57 9.57
N MET A 208 -16.19 -22.45 9.08
CA MET A 208 -15.37 -21.34 8.59
C MET A 208 -15.39 -20.13 9.53
N ASP A 209 -16.28 -20.11 10.52
CA ASP A 209 -16.48 -18.97 11.43
C ASP A 209 -16.67 -17.66 10.65
N ARG A 210 -17.57 -17.69 9.66
CA ARG A 210 -17.89 -16.56 8.79
C ARG A 210 -19.38 -16.24 8.82
N GLY A 211 -19.68 -14.95 8.85
CA GLY A 211 -21.06 -14.48 8.73
C GLY A 211 -21.62 -14.75 7.35
N SER A 212 -22.90 -15.06 7.30
CA SER A 212 -23.66 -15.22 6.07
C SER A 212 -25.03 -14.54 6.19
N THR A 213 -25.60 -14.17 5.05
CA THR A 213 -26.93 -13.60 4.97
C THR A 213 -27.77 -14.49 4.04
N LEU A 214 -28.92 -14.92 4.50
CA LEU A 214 -29.89 -15.65 3.68
C LEU A 214 -30.80 -14.64 3.00
N LEU A 215 -30.85 -14.71 1.68
CA LEU A 215 -31.77 -13.92 0.85
C LEU A 215 -32.84 -14.85 0.30
N HIS A 216 -34.11 -14.54 0.59
CA HIS A 216 -35.25 -15.27 0.03
C HIS A 216 -35.39 -14.86 -1.44
N THR A 217 -35.28 -15.83 -2.32
CA THR A 217 -35.32 -15.63 -3.78
C THR A 217 -36.38 -16.53 -4.41
N GLU A 218 -36.83 -16.16 -5.58
CA GLU A 218 -37.75 -16.95 -6.40
C GLU A 218 -37.09 -17.21 -7.75
N THR A 219 -37.18 -18.43 -8.24
CA THR A 219 -36.65 -18.78 -9.56
C THR A 219 -37.52 -18.18 -10.65
N GLY A 220 -36.90 -17.55 -11.67
CA GLY A 220 -37.62 -16.82 -12.71
C GLY A 220 -38.49 -17.71 -13.64
N TYR A 221 -38.17 -19.00 -13.77
CA TYR A 221 -38.92 -19.90 -14.66
C TYR A 221 -39.93 -20.76 -13.89
N LEU A 222 -39.55 -21.36 -12.79
CA LEU A 222 -40.41 -22.29 -12.03
C LEU A 222 -41.18 -21.60 -10.91
N HIS A 223 -40.92 -20.31 -10.64
CA HIS A 223 -41.50 -19.57 -9.53
C HIS A 223 -41.38 -20.29 -8.16
N SER A 224 -40.35 -21.14 -8.03
CA SER A 224 -40.09 -21.86 -6.79
C SER A 224 -39.29 -20.98 -5.83
N ARG A 225 -39.70 -20.97 -4.57
CA ARG A 225 -38.97 -20.25 -3.50
C ARG A 225 -37.73 -21.02 -3.10
N GLN A 226 -36.61 -20.31 -3.00
CA GLN A 226 -35.35 -20.87 -2.53
C GLN A 226 -34.54 -19.79 -1.79
N ASN A 227 -33.57 -20.23 -1.00
CA ASN A 227 -32.67 -19.32 -0.30
C ASN A 227 -31.36 -19.18 -1.06
N MET A 228 -30.90 -17.95 -1.23
CA MET A 228 -29.55 -17.64 -1.69
C MET A 228 -28.69 -17.23 -0.48
N ILE A 229 -27.55 -17.85 -0.34
CA ILE A 229 -26.57 -17.50 0.70
C ILE A 229 -25.64 -16.45 0.14
N LEU A 230 -25.48 -15.35 0.87
CA LEU A 230 -24.51 -14.29 0.59
C LEU A 230 -23.50 -14.33 1.72
N THR A 231 -22.23 -14.53 1.40
CA THR A 231 -21.12 -14.48 2.36
C THR A 231 -19.97 -13.65 1.83
N VAL A 232 -19.22 -13.02 2.71
CA VAL A 232 -18.04 -12.21 2.38
C VAL A 232 -16.83 -12.81 3.07
N ILE A 233 -15.89 -13.30 2.27
CA ILE A 233 -14.70 -14.00 2.73
C ILE A 233 -13.42 -13.42 2.12
N SER A 234 -12.28 -13.76 2.72
CA SER A 234 -10.99 -13.43 2.12
C SER A 234 -10.71 -14.32 0.90
N ASN A 235 -9.95 -13.78 -0.09
CA ASN A 235 -9.56 -14.58 -1.25
C ASN A 235 -8.84 -15.90 -0.90
N ARG A 236 -8.18 -15.95 0.27
CA ARG A 236 -7.49 -17.17 0.75
C ARG A 236 -8.46 -18.26 1.18
N GLU A 237 -9.64 -17.88 1.63
CA GLU A 237 -10.67 -18.83 2.12
C GLU A 237 -11.59 -19.31 1.00
N LEU A 238 -11.51 -18.70 -0.18
CA LEU A 238 -12.37 -19.03 -1.31
C LEU A 238 -12.26 -20.51 -1.73
N SER A 239 -11.05 -21.04 -1.80
CA SER A 239 -10.83 -22.46 -2.12
C SER A 239 -11.45 -23.39 -1.09
N LYS A 240 -11.35 -23.04 0.21
CA LYS A 240 -11.96 -23.80 1.30
C LYS A 240 -13.48 -23.76 1.23
N LEU A 241 -14.05 -22.57 0.96
CA LEU A 241 -15.51 -22.42 0.77
C LEU A 241 -15.99 -23.26 -0.41
N ASN A 242 -15.27 -23.20 -1.53
CA ASN A 242 -15.62 -23.95 -2.74
C ASN A 242 -15.62 -25.46 -2.49
N GLN A 243 -14.62 -25.97 -1.79
CA GLN A 243 -14.55 -27.39 -1.42
C GLN A 243 -15.72 -27.76 -0.51
N LEU A 244 -15.99 -26.97 0.52
CA LEU A 244 -17.07 -27.22 1.47
C LEU A 244 -18.46 -27.24 0.81
N VAL A 245 -18.72 -26.33 -0.13
CA VAL A 245 -19.97 -26.28 -0.88
C VAL A 245 -20.11 -27.50 -1.80
N MET A 246 -19.01 -27.88 -2.49
CA MET A 246 -19.00 -29.04 -3.39
C MET A 246 -19.19 -30.38 -2.65
N GLU A 247 -18.72 -30.49 -1.41
CA GLU A 247 -18.93 -31.68 -0.56
C GLU A 247 -20.41 -31.83 -0.17
N ILE A 248 -21.14 -30.75 0.04
CA ILE A 248 -22.55 -30.76 0.46
C ILE A 248 -23.48 -30.85 -0.76
N ASP A 249 -23.26 -30.02 -1.77
CA ASP A 249 -24.04 -29.99 -3.00
C ASP A 249 -23.16 -29.71 -4.22
N PRO A 250 -22.80 -30.74 -4.99
CA PRO A 250 -22.02 -30.62 -6.21
C PRO A 250 -22.73 -29.80 -7.31
N THR A 251 -24.04 -29.65 -7.22
CA THR A 251 -24.87 -28.93 -8.22
C THR A 251 -25.13 -27.46 -7.85
N ALA A 252 -24.63 -27.02 -6.70
CA ALA A 252 -24.82 -25.64 -6.23
C ALA A 252 -24.26 -24.63 -7.24
N PHE A 253 -25.06 -23.63 -7.59
CA PHE A 253 -24.62 -22.50 -8.38
C PHE A 253 -23.89 -21.51 -7.49
N ARG A 254 -22.71 -21.03 -7.95
CA ARG A 254 -21.89 -20.07 -7.24
C ARG A 254 -21.50 -18.92 -8.15
N SER A 255 -21.63 -17.71 -7.65
CA SER A 255 -21.16 -16.48 -8.31
C SER A 255 -20.23 -15.74 -7.36
N GLU A 256 -19.08 -15.35 -7.86
CA GLU A 256 -18.02 -14.67 -7.11
C GLU A 256 -17.87 -13.25 -7.62
N GLU A 257 -17.96 -12.27 -6.72
CA GLU A 257 -17.69 -10.85 -7.01
C GLU A 257 -16.51 -10.38 -6.16
N ARG A 258 -15.39 -10.07 -6.79
CA ARG A 258 -14.23 -9.53 -6.10
C ARG A 258 -14.46 -8.06 -5.77
N ARG A 259 -14.59 -7.72 -4.48
CA ARG A 259 -14.66 -6.35 -4.00
C ARG A 259 -13.37 -5.97 -3.30
N VAL A 260 -12.78 -4.83 -3.67
CA VAL A 260 -11.61 -4.25 -3.00
C VAL A 260 -12.08 -3.37 -1.83
N GLY A 261 -11.81 -3.80 -0.68
CA GLY A 261 -11.99 -3.46 0.71
C GLY A 261 -12.44 -2.11 1.24
N LYS A 262 -12.79 -1.06 0.52
CA LYS A 262 -13.20 0.21 1.15
C LYS A 262 -14.73 0.46 1.20
N GLU A 263 -15.48 -0.13 0.33
CA GLU A 263 -16.91 0.17 0.21
C GLU A 263 -17.80 -0.47 1.30
N CYS A 264 -17.30 -1.51 1.96
CA CYS A 264 -18.03 -2.21 3.03
C CYS A 264 -17.85 -1.60 4.44
N ARG A 265 -16.92 -0.67 4.64
CA ARG A 265 -16.58 -0.17 5.98
C ARG A 265 -17.47 0.97 6.50
N SER A 266 -18.25 1.63 5.64
CA SER A 266 -18.99 2.82 6.04
C SER A 266 -20.47 2.61 6.38
N ARG A 267 -21.04 1.41 6.20
CA ARG A 267 -22.49 1.19 6.38
C ARG A 267 -22.92 0.07 7.32
N TRP A 268 -21.99 -0.75 7.82
CA TRP A 268 -22.30 -1.80 8.78
C TRP A 268 -21.45 -1.65 10.03
N SER A 269 -21.68 -0.57 10.76
CA SER A 269 -21.41 -0.57 12.20
C SER A 269 -22.60 -1.26 12.85
N PRO A 270 -22.45 -2.41 13.49
CA PRO A 270 -23.51 -2.94 14.32
C PRO A 270 -23.60 -2.04 15.55
N TYR A 271 -24.63 -1.22 15.60
CA TYR A 271 -25.14 -0.79 16.88
C TYR A 271 -25.72 -2.05 17.53
N HIS A 272 -25.03 -2.59 18.49
CA HIS A 272 -25.50 -3.03 19.82
C HIS A 272 -24.32 -3.59 20.57
#